data_bec2c9e38a90c12303f4d5f0d7cbcd63
#
_entry.id   bec2c9e38a90c12303f4d5f0d7cbcd63
#
_cell.length_a   1.000
_cell.length_b   1.000
_cell.length_c   1.000
_cell.angle_alpha   90.00
_cell.angle_beta   90.00
_cell.angle_gamma   90.00
#
_symmetry.space_group_name_H-M   'P 1'
#
loop_
_entity.id
_entity.type
_entity.pdbx_description
1 polymer ?
#
loop_
_entity_poly.entity_id
_entity_poly.type
_entity_poly.pdbx_seq_one_letter_code
_entity_poly.pdbx_strand_id
1 'polypeptide(L)'
;RGLGDVYKRQAKFFPLYFELQDRKKQLNDEAWKLLRQGKDEKTTEAQYEEIMEGVYDARIASDRLDKTYFDKFKKILPCKKIYLVQRAEMRFHRELLKGMHKKGDASPRKTQGKR
;
A
#
# COMPACT_ATOMS: atom_id res chain seq x y z
N ARG A 1 -3.15 30.28 19.39
CA ARG A 1 -3.99 29.17 19.58
C ARG A 1 -4.15 28.23 18.36
N GLY A 2 -4.44 28.77 17.20
CA GLY A 2 -4.67 27.97 16.04
C GLY A 2 -3.50 27.13 15.60
N LEU A 3 -2.31 27.73 15.52
CA LEU A 3 -1.13 27.01 15.06
C LEU A 3 -0.74 25.89 16.00
N GLY A 4 -0.82 26.15 17.31
CA GLY A 4 -0.48 25.13 18.28
C GLY A 4 -1.38 23.92 18.17
N ASP A 5 -2.68 24.16 17.99
CA ASP A 5 -3.65 23.06 17.86
C ASP A 5 -3.43 22.27 16.58
N VAL A 6 -3.11 22.97 15.49
CA VAL A 6 -2.84 22.31 14.21
C VAL A 6 -1.63 21.39 14.34
N TYR A 7 -0.55 21.86 14.91
CA TYR A 7 0.65 21.05 15.09
C TYR A 7 0.39 19.84 15.99
N LYS A 8 -0.39 20.05 17.05
CA LYS A 8 -0.71 18.95 17.96
C LYS A 8 -1.50 17.87 17.25
N ARG A 9 -2.46 18.27 16.41
CA ARG A 9 -3.26 17.30 15.67
C ARG A 9 -2.42 16.55 14.65
N GLN A 10 -1.56 17.28 13.95
CA GLN A 10 -0.67 16.64 12.98
C GLN A 10 0.28 15.66 13.67
N ALA A 11 0.77 16.04 14.85
CA ALA A 11 1.64 15.18 15.61
C ALA A 11 0.96 13.85 15.98
N LYS A 12 -0.34 13.90 16.24
CA LYS A 12 -1.10 12.71 16.56
C LYS A 12 -1.42 11.87 15.32
N PHE A 13 -1.58 12.54 14.20
CA PHE A 13 -1.97 11.87 12.96
C PHE A 13 -0.88 10.93 12.43
N PHE A 14 0.35 11.42 12.35
CA PHE A 14 1.42 10.66 11.69
C PHE A 14 1.73 9.34 12.36
N PRO A 15 1.78 9.22 13.69
CA PRO A 15 2.00 7.90 14.29
C PRO A 15 0.90 6.91 13.91
N LEU A 16 -0.36 7.36 13.88
CA LEU A 16 -1.45 6.49 13.46
C LEU A 16 -1.35 6.14 11.98
N TYR A 17 -0.97 7.10 11.16
CA TYR A 17 -0.81 6.87 9.74
C TYR A 17 0.27 5.82 9.48
N PHE A 18 1.42 5.94 10.16
CA PHE A 18 2.50 4.97 9.99
C PHE A 18 2.12 3.60 10.54
N GLU A 19 1.35 3.56 11.62
CA GLU A 19 0.86 2.30 12.15
C GLU A 19 -0.02 1.59 11.13
N LEU A 20 -0.89 2.33 10.47
CA LEU A 20 -1.74 1.80 9.41
C LEU A 20 -0.88 1.24 8.27
N GLN A 21 0.11 2.01 7.84
CA GLN A 21 0.97 1.58 6.74
C GLN A 21 1.73 0.31 7.09
N ASP A 22 2.20 0.20 8.33
CA ASP A 22 2.89 -1.00 8.79
C ASP A 22 1.98 -2.22 8.76
N ARG A 23 0.75 -2.07 9.21
CA ARG A 23 -0.20 -3.17 9.22
C ARG A 23 -0.56 -3.61 7.80
N LYS A 24 -0.74 -2.64 6.91
CA LYS A 24 -1.01 -2.95 5.51
C LYS A 24 0.17 -3.64 4.85
N LYS A 25 1.37 -3.21 5.22
CA LYS A 25 2.59 -3.85 4.70
C LYS A 25 2.65 -5.31 5.12
N GLN A 26 2.32 -5.61 6.37
CA GLN A 26 2.32 -6.98 6.84
C GLN A 26 1.35 -7.85 6.05
N LEU A 27 0.17 -7.32 5.77
CA LEU A 27 -0.81 -8.06 4.98
C LEU A 27 -0.31 -8.27 3.55
N ASN A 28 0.32 -7.26 2.99
CA ASN A 28 0.88 -7.37 1.65
C ASN A 28 2.01 -8.41 1.61
N ASP A 29 2.85 -8.42 2.64
CA ASP A 29 3.93 -9.40 2.74
C ASP A 29 3.38 -10.82 2.81
N GLU A 30 2.28 -11.01 3.53
CA GLU A 30 1.64 -12.32 3.61
C GLU A 30 1.11 -12.76 2.25
N ALA A 31 0.51 -11.82 1.52
CA ALA A 31 0.01 -12.12 0.18
C ALA A 31 1.16 -12.54 -0.75
N TRP A 32 2.29 -11.84 -0.67
CA TRP A 32 3.45 -12.19 -1.47
C TRP A 32 4.00 -13.56 -1.11
N LYS A 33 4.00 -13.92 0.17
CA LYS A 33 4.43 -15.25 0.59
C LYS A 33 3.55 -16.33 -0.04
N LEU A 34 2.24 -16.09 -0.03
CA LEU A 34 1.31 -17.03 -0.63
C LEU A 34 1.57 -17.19 -2.12
N LEU A 35 1.75 -16.08 -2.82
CA LEU A 35 2.02 -16.12 -4.25
C LEU A 35 3.30 -16.90 -4.56
N ARG A 36 4.32 -16.73 -3.72
CA ARG A 36 5.57 -17.45 -3.93
C ARG A 36 5.41 -18.96 -3.78
N GLN A 37 4.47 -19.39 -2.94
CA GLN A 37 4.23 -20.83 -2.78
C GLN A 37 3.76 -21.47 -4.08
N GLY A 38 3.10 -20.73 -4.94
CA GLY A 38 2.61 -21.23 -6.19
C GLY A 38 3.69 -21.44 -7.27
N LYS A 39 4.92 -21.05 -6.96
CA LYS A 39 6.02 -21.26 -7.92
C LYS A 39 6.47 -22.70 -8.01
N ASP A 40 6.13 -23.51 -7.02
CA ASP A 40 6.46 -24.93 -7.04
C ASP A 40 5.64 -25.60 -8.16
N GLU A 41 6.32 -26.31 -9.04
CA GLU A 41 5.68 -26.95 -10.18
C GLU A 41 4.67 -28.00 -9.74
N LYS A 42 4.81 -28.52 -8.54
CA LYS A 42 3.91 -29.54 -8.03
C LYS A 42 2.65 -28.96 -7.40
N THR A 43 2.50 -27.64 -7.45
CA THR A 43 1.32 -26.99 -6.89
C THR A 43 0.06 -27.48 -7.61
N THR A 44 -0.92 -27.91 -6.84
CA THR A 44 -2.18 -28.42 -7.41
C THR A 44 -3.16 -27.28 -7.62
N GLU A 45 -4.21 -27.55 -8.40
CA GLU A 45 -5.28 -26.57 -8.63
C GLU A 45 -5.93 -26.15 -7.32
N ALA A 46 -6.16 -27.08 -6.42
CA ALA A 46 -6.73 -26.77 -5.12
C ALA A 46 -5.82 -25.83 -4.33
N GLN A 47 -4.52 -26.05 -4.41
CA GLN A 47 -3.56 -25.19 -3.74
C GLN A 47 -3.52 -23.79 -4.36
N TYR A 48 -3.61 -23.70 -5.68
CA TYR A 48 -3.69 -22.39 -6.33
C TYR A 48 -4.93 -21.66 -5.89
N GLU A 49 -6.05 -22.37 -5.76
CA GLU A 49 -7.28 -21.74 -5.30
C GLU A 49 -7.11 -21.18 -3.88
N GLU A 50 -6.49 -21.96 -2.98
CA GLU A 50 -6.24 -21.49 -1.62
C GLU A 50 -5.34 -20.26 -1.60
N ILE A 51 -4.31 -20.26 -2.45
CA ILE A 51 -3.40 -19.13 -2.54
C ILE A 51 -4.16 -17.88 -2.94
N MET A 52 -4.98 -17.98 -3.99
CA MET A 52 -5.73 -16.82 -4.45
C MET A 52 -6.75 -16.34 -3.43
N GLU A 53 -7.42 -17.27 -2.75
CA GLU A 53 -8.34 -16.89 -1.69
C GLU A 53 -7.62 -16.12 -0.61
N GLY A 54 -6.44 -16.58 -0.22
CA GLY A 54 -5.65 -15.90 0.80
C GLY A 54 -5.18 -14.52 0.37
N VAL A 55 -4.81 -14.37 -0.91
CA VAL A 55 -4.41 -13.07 -1.45
C VAL A 55 -5.57 -12.09 -1.38
N TYR A 56 -6.76 -12.53 -1.79
CA TYR A 56 -7.92 -11.65 -1.76
C TYR A 56 -8.35 -11.35 -0.33
N ASP A 57 -8.25 -12.33 0.57
CA ASP A 57 -8.53 -12.07 1.98
C ASP A 57 -7.63 -10.99 2.55
N ALA A 58 -6.35 -11.01 2.17
CA ALA A 58 -5.41 -10.00 2.62
C ALA A 58 -5.78 -8.62 2.10
N ARG A 59 -6.24 -8.54 0.85
CA ARG A 59 -6.68 -7.26 0.28
C ARG A 59 -7.90 -6.73 1.00
N ILE A 60 -8.86 -7.60 1.25
CA ILE A 60 -10.07 -7.19 1.98
C ILE A 60 -9.71 -6.70 3.36
N ALA A 61 -8.81 -7.42 4.04
CA ALA A 61 -8.37 -7.02 5.38
C ALA A 61 -7.68 -5.65 5.33
N SER A 62 -6.88 -5.41 4.29
CA SER A 62 -6.20 -4.13 4.12
C SER A 62 -7.20 -3.00 3.94
N ASP A 63 -8.23 -3.23 3.10
CA ASP A 63 -9.25 -2.21 2.88
C ASP A 63 -10.05 -1.94 4.15
N ARG A 64 -10.31 -2.98 4.95
CA ARG A 64 -10.99 -2.80 6.22
C ARG A 64 -10.16 -1.98 7.20
N LEU A 65 -8.85 -2.20 7.18
CA LEU A 65 -7.95 -1.38 8.00
C LEU A 65 -8.03 0.08 7.61
N ASP A 66 -8.03 0.36 6.31
CA ASP A 66 -8.14 1.74 5.84
C ASP A 66 -9.38 2.39 6.41
N LYS A 67 -10.50 1.68 6.38
CA LYS A 67 -11.75 2.23 6.86
C LYS A 67 -11.75 2.40 8.37
N THR A 68 -11.19 1.44 9.09
CA THR A 68 -11.08 1.53 10.55
C THR A 68 -10.23 2.72 10.97
N TYR A 69 -9.10 2.92 10.28
CA TYR A 69 -8.22 4.02 10.61
C TYR A 69 -8.80 5.36 10.17
N PHE A 70 -9.58 5.37 9.09
CA PHE A 70 -10.29 6.57 8.70
C PHE A 70 -11.16 7.08 9.85
N ASP A 71 -11.84 6.17 10.54
CA ASP A 71 -12.66 6.56 11.69
C ASP A 71 -11.79 7.20 12.79
N LYS A 72 -10.59 6.69 12.99
CA LYS A 72 -9.66 7.28 13.96
C LYS A 72 -9.16 8.63 13.49
N PHE A 73 -8.85 8.75 12.21
CA PHE A 73 -8.34 10.00 11.63
C PHE A 73 -9.37 11.12 11.73
N LYS A 74 -10.65 10.77 11.55
CA LYS A 74 -11.72 11.76 11.62
C LYS A 74 -11.78 12.49 12.96
N LYS A 75 -11.30 11.84 14.00
CA LYS A 75 -11.30 12.43 15.33
C LYS A 75 -10.15 13.42 15.52
N ILE A 76 -9.17 13.38 14.62
CA ILE A 76 -7.96 14.19 14.72
C ILE A 76 -7.93 15.31 13.70
N LEU A 77 -8.36 15.02 12.47
CA LEU A 77 -8.27 15.94 11.35
C LEU A 77 -9.61 16.09 10.63
N PRO A 78 -9.84 17.25 10.01
CA PRO A 78 -11.00 17.38 9.13
C PRO A 78 -10.90 16.43 7.96
N CYS A 79 -12.05 15.98 7.46
CA CYS A 79 -12.07 15.04 6.34
C CYS A 79 -11.37 15.57 5.11
N LYS A 80 -11.41 16.88 4.89
CA LYS A 80 -10.71 17.47 3.75
C LYS A 80 -9.21 17.20 3.83
N LYS A 81 -8.63 17.34 5.03
CA LYS A 81 -7.20 17.05 5.20
C LYS A 81 -6.89 15.59 4.94
N ILE A 82 -7.74 14.71 5.42
CA ILE A 82 -7.56 13.27 5.19
C ILE A 82 -7.63 12.98 3.69
N TYR A 83 -8.59 13.59 3.01
CA TYR A 83 -8.74 13.46 1.56
C TYR A 83 -7.47 13.91 0.83
N LEU A 84 -6.89 15.04 1.26
CA LEU A 84 -5.69 15.56 0.62
C LEU A 84 -4.49 14.62 0.82
N VAL A 85 -4.39 14.03 2.00
CA VAL A 85 -3.33 13.05 2.25
C VAL A 85 -3.49 11.85 1.32
N GLN A 86 -4.72 11.36 1.22
CA GLN A 86 -5.02 10.22 0.35
C GLN A 86 -4.70 10.53 -1.10
N ARG A 87 -5.06 11.70 -1.55
CA ARG A 87 -4.78 12.14 -2.91
C ARG A 87 -3.28 12.21 -3.19
N ALA A 88 -2.54 12.78 -2.23
CA ALA A 88 -1.10 12.90 -2.36
C ALA A 88 -0.44 11.52 -2.42
N GLU A 89 -0.93 10.60 -1.60
CA GLU A 89 -0.40 9.26 -1.55
C GLU A 89 -0.60 8.54 -2.89
N MET A 90 -1.79 8.66 -3.45
CA MET A 90 -2.09 8.03 -4.74
C MET A 90 -1.26 8.63 -5.87
N ARG A 91 -1.09 9.94 -5.83
CA ARG A 91 -0.26 10.62 -6.83
C ARG A 91 1.19 10.17 -6.72
N PHE A 92 1.71 10.13 -5.51
CA PHE A 92 3.09 9.71 -5.28
C PHE A 92 3.31 8.29 -5.77
N HIS A 93 2.38 7.40 -5.46
CA HIS A 93 2.46 6.02 -5.89
C HIS A 93 2.50 5.91 -7.42
N ARG A 94 1.64 6.67 -8.08
CA ARG A 94 1.58 6.67 -9.53
C ARG A 94 2.87 7.17 -10.15
N GLU A 95 3.43 8.25 -9.58
CA GLU A 95 4.69 8.79 -10.08
C GLU A 95 5.84 7.82 -9.87
N LEU A 96 5.82 7.12 -8.74
CA LEU A 96 6.84 6.13 -8.47
C LEU A 96 6.80 5.01 -9.51
N LEU A 97 5.60 4.52 -9.83
CA LEU A 97 5.45 3.48 -10.84
C LEU A 97 5.93 3.95 -12.20
N LYS A 98 5.63 5.19 -12.56
CA LYS A 98 6.12 5.76 -13.81
C LYS A 98 7.63 5.77 -13.87
N GLY A 99 8.25 6.19 -12.78
CA GLY A 99 9.71 6.24 -12.71
C GLY A 99 10.33 4.87 -12.88
N MET A 100 9.76 3.88 -12.23
CA MET A 100 10.25 2.52 -12.33
C MET A 100 10.08 1.97 -13.74
N HIS A 101 8.96 2.25 -14.34
CA HIS A 101 8.68 1.81 -15.70
C HIS A 101 9.67 2.43 -16.68
N LYS A 102 9.92 3.72 -16.55
CA LYS A 102 10.87 4.41 -17.38
C LYS A 102 12.26 3.82 -17.26
N LYS A 103 12.70 3.56 -16.05
CA LYS A 103 13.99 2.95 -15.84
C LYS A 103 14.07 1.58 -16.47
N GLY A 104 13.01 0.82 -16.35
CA GLY A 104 12.97 -0.48 -16.98
C GLY A 104 13.11 -0.41 -18.47
N ASP A 105 12.43 0.52 -19.09
CA ASP A 105 12.51 0.73 -20.52
C ASP A 105 13.90 1.14 -20.96
N ALA A 106 14.52 2.01 -20.21
CA ALA A 106 15.85 2.49 -20.55
C ALA A 106 16.89 1.41 -20.40
N SER A 107 16.70 0.60 -19.42
CA SER A 107 17.71 -0.34 -19.00
C SER A 107 17.93 -1.52 -19.95
N PRO A 108 16.94 -2.27 -20.30
CA PRO A 108 17.16 -3.53 -20.98
C PRO A 108 17.66 -3.38 -22.37
N ARG A 109 17.48 -2.35 -22.89
CA ARG A 109 17.85 -2.24 -24.20
C ARG A 109 19.19 -1.90 -24.35
N LYS A 110 19.69 -1.69 -23.59
CA LYS A 110 20.98 -1.37 -23.70
C LYS A 110 21.75 -2.42 -23.95
N THR A 111 20.87 -2.55 -24.00
CA THR A 111 21.14 -3.06 -24.11
C THR A 111 20.92 -3.48 -24.78
N GLN A 112 20.64 -3.13 -25.24
CA GLN A 112 20.25 -3.08 -25.69
C GLN A 112 20.33 -2.99 -26.27
N GLY A 113 20.80 -3.09 -26.52
CA GLY A 113 20.83 -2.62 -26.74
C GLY A 113 20.88 -2.66 -27.55
N LYS A 114 21.13 -2.47 -27.89
CA LYS A 114 20.98 -2.13 -28.32
C LYS A 114 20.75 -2.41 -28.84
N ARG A 115 20.91 -2.50 -29.03
CA ARG A 115 20.45 -2.34 -29.22
C ARG A 115 20.51 -2.40 -29.62
#